data_446b0dcd1490b6a9377a3877dc780f57
#
_entry.id   446b0dcd1490b6a9377a3877dc780f57
#
_cell.length_a   1.000
_cell.length_b   1.000
_cell.length_c   1.000
_cell.angle_alpha   90.00
_cell.angle_beta   90.00
_cell.angle_gamma   90.00
#
_symmetry.space_group_name_H-M   'P 1'
#
loop_
_entity.id
_entity.type
_entity.pdbx_description
1 polymer ?
#
loop_
_entity_poly.entity_id
_entity_poly.type
_entity_poly.pdbx_seq_one_letter_code
_entity_poly.pdbx_strand_id
1 'polypeptide(L)'
;MTIIIKNKETLLYDDFKFKCSVGKKGFSKNKKEGDYTTPKGIFRLGNIYYRADRIQKPKSKLKTIAIKKEMGWCDDPKSQFYNKLINIRKKSKFSYEKLFRKDFKYDLIILIKYNYEKVIKHKGSAIFLHLTKNYSSTKGCIALQKKDLLILLKIINKKTKIKIK
;
A
#
# COMPACT_ATOMS: atom_id res chain seq x y z
N MET A 1 -12.15 10.68 10.94
CA MET A 1 -12.32 10.79 9.46
C MET A 1 -11.82 9.53 8.79
N THR A 2 -12.41 9.16 7.66
CA THR A 2 -12.14 7.90 6.95
C THR A 2 -11.93 8.17 5.47
N ILE A 3 -10.84 7.65 4.91
CA ILE A 3 -10.65 7.58 3.46
C ILE A 3 -11.66 6.58 2.90
N ILE A 4 -12.35 6.92 1.82
CA ILE A 4 -13.34 6.06 1.19
C ILE A 4 -12.91 5.75 -0.25
N ILE A 5 -12.65 4.50 -0.55
CA ILE A 5 -12.56 4.04 -1.93
C ILE A 5 -13.98 3.75 -2.41
N LYS A 6 -14.53 4.73 -3.17
CA LYS A 6 -15.94 4.70 -3.61
C LYS A 6 -16.16 3.69 -4.72
N ASN A 7 -15.23 3.64 -5.67
CA ASN A 7 -15.23 2.75 -6.84
C ASN A 7 -13.79 2.57 -7.34
N LYS A 8 -13.61 1.96 -8.51
CA LYS A 8 -12.30 1.67 -9.10
C LYS A 8 -11.45 2.91 -9.42
N GLU A 9 -12.05 4.10 -9.47
CA GLU A 9 -11.40 5.33 -9.95
C GLU A 9 -11.46 6.50 -8.96
N THR A 10 -12.18 6.34 -7.82
CA THR A 10 -12.47 7.46 -6.92
C THR A 10 -12.11 7.14 -5.47
N LEU A 11 -11.24 7.96 -4.92
CA LEU A 11 -10.92 8.05 -3.50
C LEU A 11 -11.46 9.38 -2.95
N LEU A 12 -12.19 9.31 -1.85
CA LEU A 12 -12.72 10.48 -1.12
C LEU A 12 -12.09 10.57 0.26
N TYR A 13 -11.78 11.78 0.69
CA TYR A 13 -11.39 12.08 2.06
C TYR A 13 -11.77 13.50 2.40
N ASP A 14 -12.70 13.67 3.35
CA ASP A 14 -13.32 14.96 3.63
C ASP A 14 -13.93 15.56 2.35
N ASP A 15 -13.69 16.82 2.04
CA ASP A 15 -14.13 17.48 0.81
C ASP A 15 -13.27 17.16 -0.42
N PHE A 16 -12.19 16.40 -0.22
CA PHE A 16 -11.29 16.04 -1.32
C PHE A 16 -11.78 14.82 -2.09
N LYS A 17 -11.75 14.94 -3.42
CA LYS A 17 -11.97 13.85 -4.36
C LYS A 17 -10.71 13.66 -5.19
N PHE A 18 -10.12 12.47 -5.11
CA PHE A 18 -8.93 12.09 -5.87
C PHE A 18 -9.26 10.99 -6.85
N LYS A 19 -8.62 11.02 -8.03
CA LYS A 19 -8.61 9.89 -8.94
C LYS A 19 -7.67 8.82 -8.42
N CYS A 20 -8.06 7.55 -8.53
CA CYS A 20 -7.22 6.41 -8.13
C CYS A 20 -7.38 5.26 -9.12
N SER A 21 -6.55 4.23 -8.97
CA SER A 21 -6.75 2.92 -9.58
C SER A 21 -6.60 1.83 -8.52
N VAL A 22 -7.19 0.67 -8.80
CA VAL A 22 -7.27 -0.47 -7.89
C VAL A 22 -6.88 -1.77 -8.59
N GLY A 23 -6.99 -2.90 -7.91
CA GLY A 23 -6.71 -4.21 -8.47
C GLY A 23 -7.44 -4.48 -9.79
N LYS A 24 -6.76 -5.09 -10.76
CA LYS A 24 -7.27 -5.38 -12.12
C LYS A 24 -8.65 -6.05 -12.09
N LYS A 25 -8.87 -6.97 -11.16
CA LYS A 25 -10.14 -7.69 -10.99
C LYS A 25 -11.14 -7.00 -10.04
N GLY A 26 -10.86 -5.73 -9.65
CA GLY A 26 -11.75 -4.94 -8.77
C GLY A 26 -11.61 -5.31 -7.30
N PHE A 27 -12.73 -5.47 -6.61
CA PHE A 27 -12.79 -5.63 -5.17
C PHE A 27 -13.23 -7.04 -4.75
N SER A 28 -12.73 -7.54 -3.60
CA SER A 28 -13.14 -8.83 -3.05
C SER A 28 -13.27 -8.79 -1.52
N LYS A 29 -14.31 -9.41 -0.97
CA LYS A 29 -14.43 -9.72 0.46
C LYS A 29 -13.59 -10.96 0.83
N ASN A 30 -13.36 -11.85 -0.13
CA ASN A 30 -12.63 -13.11 0.04
C ASN A 30 -11.31 -13.10 -0.74
N LYS A 31 -10.51 -12.03 -0.50
CA LYS A 31 -9.22 -11.87 -1.17
C LYS A 31 -8.31 -13.09 -0.93
N LYS A 32 -7.62 -13.49 -2.00
CA LYS A 32 -6.56 -14.52 -1.99
C LYS A 32 -5.24 -13.91 -2.48
N GLU A 33 -4.11 -14.51 -2.10
CA GLU A 33 -2.82 -14.12 -2.64
C GLU A 33 -2.81 -14.30 -4.17
N GLY A 34 -2.32 -13.28 -4.90
CA GLY A 34 -2.23 -13.32 -6.35
C GLY A 34 -3.54 -13.20 -7.13
N ASP A 35 -4.68 -12.90 -6.49
CA ASP A 35 -6.00 -12.84 -7.15
C ASP A 35 -6.28 -11.54 -7.91
N TYR A 36 -5.38 -10.56 -7.86
CA TYR A 36 -5.50 -9.24 -8.51
C TYR A 36 -6.70 -8.40 -8.04
N THR A 37 -7.28 -8.71 -6.87
CA THR A 37 -8.35 -7.91 -6.28
C THR A 37 -7.83 -7.01 -5.16
N THR A 38 -8.52 -5.88 -4.94
CA THR A 38 -8.33 -5.02 -3.77
C THR A 38 -9.29 -5.48 -2.67
N PRO A 39 -8.82 -5.68 -1.42
CA PRO A 39 -9.67 -6.21 -0.36
C PRO A 39 -10.74 -5.20 0.05
N LYS A 40 -11.99 -5.65 0.20
CA LYS A 40 -13.08 -4.87 0.80
C LYS A 40 -12.97 -4.87 2.32
N GLY A 41 -13.34 -3.76 2.94
CA GLY A 41 -13.34 -3.65 4.41
C GLY A 41 -12.91 -2.28 4.90
N ILE A 42 -12.68 -2.20 6.23
CA ILE A 42 -12.20 -1.00 6.91
C ILE A 42 -10.86 -1.34 7.57
N PHE A 43 -9.82 -0.63 7.20
CA PHE A 43 -8.46 -0.90 7.66
C PHE A 43 -7.83 0.35 8.27
N ARG A 44 -6.87 0.14 9.19
CA ARG A 44 -5.97 1.19 9.66
C ARG A 44 -4.87 1.43 8.64
N LEU A 45 -4.30 2.63 8.64
CA LEU A 45 -3.08 2.93 7.91
C LEU A 45 -1.87 2.60 8.79
N GLY A 46 -0.80 2.15 8.16
CA GLY A 46 0.48 1.89 8.81
C GLY A 46 1.51 2.97 8.48
N ASN A 47 2.78 2.56 8.45
CA ASN A 47 3.89 3.45 8.15
C ASN A 47 3.87 3.92 6.68
N ILE A 48 4.45 5.09 6.47
CA ILE A 48 4.83 5.61 5.16
C ILE A 48 6.25 5.15 4.89
N TYR A 49 6.51 4.67 3.68
CA TYR A 49 7.85 4.39 3.19
C TYR A 49 8.13 5.24 1.96
N TYR A 50 9.34 5.80 1.84
CA TYR A 50 9.68 6.70 0.74
C TYR A 50 11.13 6.55 0.28
N ARG A 51 11.41 6.84 -0.98
CA ARG A 51 12.73 6.84 -1.59
C ARG A 51 13.41 8.18 -1.32
N ALA A 52 14.23 8.24 -0.26
CA ALA A 52 14.92 9.46 0.16
C ALA A 52 15.93 9.99 -0.89
N ASP A 53 16.37 9.13 -1.79
CA ASP A 53 17.22 9.48 -2.93
C ASP A 53 16.45 10.08 -4.12
N ARG A 54 15.10 10.07 -4.10
CA ARG A 54 14.25 10.55 -5.20
C ARG A 54 13.24 11.62 -4.80
N ILE A 55 12.79 11.59 -3.55
CA ILE A 55 11.79 12.54 -3.05
C ILE A 55 12.17 13.03 -1.65
N GLN A 56 11.81 14.26 -1.35
CA GLN A 56 11.93 14.78 0.00
C GLN A 56 11.02 14.03 0.97
N LYS A 57 11.41 13.96 2.25
CA LYS A 57 10.60 13.36 3.30
C LYS A 57 9.21 13.99 3.32
N PRO A 58 8.13 13.22 3.09
CA PRO A 58 6.79 13.78 3.04
C PRO A 58 6.35 14.28 4.42
N LYS A 59 5.66 15.42 4.45
CA LYS A 59 5.03 15.94 5.66
C LYS A 59 3.81 15.09 6.00
N SER A 60 3.79 14.46 7.17
CA SER A 60 2.66 13.65 7.64
C SER A 60 2.70 13.43 9.15
N LYS A 61 1.54 13.17 9.75
CA LYS A 61 1.40 12.72 11.15
C LYS A 61 1.61 11.21 11.33
N LEU A 62 1.79 10.46 10.25
CA LEU A 62 2.13 9.04 10.26
C LEU A 62 3.67 8.87 10.34
N LYS A 63 4.11 7.74 10.92
CA LYS A 63 5.54 7.39 10.94
C LYS A 63 6.06 7.20 9.52
N THR A 64 7.14 7.92 9.18
CA THR A 64 7.75 7.93 7.85
C THR A 64 9.14 7.32 7.92
N ILE A 65 9.41 6.35 7.03
CA ILE A 65 10.63 5.53 6.99
C ILE A 65 11.24 5.61 5.60
N ALA A 66 12.54 5.92 5.52
CA ALA A 66 13.27 5.88 4.26
C ALA A 66 13.45 4.43 3.79
N ILE A 67 13.14 4.16 2.51
CA ILE A 67 13.33 2.85 1.90
C ILE A 67 14.82 2.61 1.66
N LYS A 68 15.33 1.50 2.19
CA LYS A 68 16.70 1.03 1.97
C LYS A 68 16.72 -0.12 0.96
N LYS A 69 17.89 -0.34 0.33
CA LYS A 69 18.08 -1.37 -0.72
C LYS A 69 17.72 -2.78 -0.25
N GLU A 70 17.90 -3.06 1.03
CA GLU A 70 17.62 -4.34 1.67
C GLU A 70 16.18 -4.54 2.14
N MET A 71 15.29 -3.59 1.93
CA MET A 71 13.90 -3.73 2.34
C MET A 71 13.07 -4.48 1.31
N GLY A 72 12.40 -5.53 1.77
CA GLY A 72 11.40 -6.29 1.02
C GLY A 72 10.14 -6.53 1.83
N TRP A 73 9.06 -6.86 1.18
CA TRP A 73 7.80 -7.27 1.81
C TRP A 73 7.52 -8.72 1.46
N CYS A 74 7.50 -9.60 2.45
CA CYS A 74 7.30 -11.03 2.20
C CYS A 74 5.87 -11.31 1.73
N ASP A 75 5.73 -11.88 0.54
CA ASP A 75 4.48 -12.28 -0.10
C ASP A 75 4.35 -13.81 -0.25
N ASP A 76 5.28 -14.57 0.35
CA ASP A 76 5.25 -16.03 0.35
C ASP A 76 4.36 -16.56 1.47
N PRO A 77 3.20 -17.17 1.16
CA PRO A 77 2.30 -17.71 2.17
C PRO A 77 2.88 -18.85 3.02
N LYS A 78 3.94 -19.50 2.56
CA LYS A 78 4.63 -20.56 3.31
C LYS A 78 5.56 -20.00 4.38
N SER A 79 6.01 -18.75 4.23
CA SER A 79 6.93 -18.11 5.15
C SER A 79 6.26 -17.73 6.48
N GLN A 80 6.99 -17.85 7.59
CA GLN A 80 6.58 -17.26 8.88
C GLN A 80 6.54 -15.73 8.84
N PHE A 81 7.23 -15.11 7.88
CA PHE A 81 7.27 -13.67 7.67
C PHE A 81 6.21 -13.16 6.69
N TYR A 82 5.26 -14.03 6.27
CA TYR A 82 4.20 -13.64 5.35
C TYR A 82 3.53 -12.33 5.75
N ASN A 83 3.39 -11.41 4.80
CA ASN A 83 2.85 -10.07 4.97
C ASN A 83 3.60 -9.20 6.00
N LYS A 84 4.92 -9.33 6.07
CA LYS A 84 5.81 -8.54 6.93
C LYS A 84 6.93 -7.89 6.13
N LEU A 85 7.42 -6.77 6.65
CA LEU A 85 8.67 -6.16 6.20
C LEU A 85 9.84 -7.07 6.58
N ILE A 86 10.72 -7.36 5.63
CA ILE A 86 11.89 -8.22 5.81
C ILE A 86 13.17 -7.55 5.33
N ASN A 87 14.32 -8.01 5.84
CA ASN A 87 15.63 -7.67 5.31
C ASN A 87 16.07 -8.76 4.30
N ILE A 88 16.24 -8.37 3.03
CA ILE A 88 16.56 -9.28 1.92
C ILE A 88 18.06 -9.52 1.71
N ARG A 89 18.95 -8.92 2.51
CA ARG A 89 20.42 -9.18 2.45
C ARG A 89 20.77 -10.62 2.81
N LYS A 90 20.09 -11.18 3.78
CA LYS A 90 20.18 -12.61 4.10
C LYS A 90 19.36 -13.31 3.02
N LYS A 91 20.04 -13.97 2.05
CA LYS A 91 19.43 -14.74 0.95
C LYS A 91 18.09 -15.32 1.40
N SER A 92 17.02 -14.56 1.18
CA SER A 92 15.68 -14.97 1.58
C SER A 92 15.27 -16.12 0.68
N LYS A 93 15.01 -17.28 1.26
CA LYS A 93 14.43 -18.45 0.55
C LYS A 93 12.96 -18.23 0.17
N PHE A 94 12.39 -17.06 0.55
CA PHE A 94 10.98 -16.74 0.41
C PHE A 94 10.76 -15.74 -0.71
N SER A 95 9.61 -15.81 -1.37
CA SER A 95 9.15 -14.79 -2.29
C SER A 95 8.88 -13.47 -1.56
N TYR A 96 9.22 -12.34 -2.20
CA TYR A 96 9.02 -11.00 -1.66
C TYR A 96 8.95 -9.93 -2.74
N GLU A 97 8.26 -8.85 -2.44
CA GLU A 97 8.33 -7.61 -3.22
C GLU A 97 9.47 -6.73 -2.73
N LYS A 98 10.37 -6.31 -3.62
CA LYS A 98 11.38 -5.28 -3.31
C LYS A 98 10.69 -3.94 -3.13
N LEU A 99 10.97 -3.24 -2.01
CA LEU A 99 10.50 -1.87 -1.83
C LEU A 99 11.41 -0.87 -2.57
N PHE A 100 12.72 -1.13 -2.63
CA PHE A 100 13.68 -0.32 -3.38
C PHE A 100 13.66 -0.71 -4.86
N ARG A 101 12.72 -0.14 -5.63
CA ARG A 101 12.47 -0.47 -7.03
C ARG A 101 13.22 0.45 -8.00
N LYS A 102 13.43 -0.02 -9.23
CA LYS A 102 13.94 0.82 -10.33
C LYS A 102 12.87 1.79 -10.85
N ASP A 103 11.60 1.32 -10.91
CA ASP A 103 10.47 2.19 -11.28
C ASP A 103 10.08 3.14 -10.14
N PHE A 104 9.18 4.09 -10.43
CA PHE A 104 8.74 5.14 -9.51
C PHE A 104 7.59 4.71 -8.59
N LYS A 105 6.94 3.56 -8.84
CA LYS A 105 5.67 3.19 -8.18
C LYS A 105 5.77 3.17 -6.66
N TYR A 106 6.91 2.75 -6.10
CA TYR A 106 7.17 2.69 -4.68
C TYR A 106 8.08 3.80 -4.17
N ASP A 107 8.23 4.90 -4.94
CA ASP A 107 8.94 6.08 -4.43
C ASP A 107 8.24 6.67 -3.20
N LEU A 108 6.93 6.43 -3.08
CA LEU A 108 6.12 6.76 -1.92
C LEU A 108 5.01 5.73 -1.76
N ILE A 109 4.96 5.07 -0.60
CA ILE A 109 3.92 4.10 -0.26
C ILE A 109 3.41 4.29 1.16
N ILE A 110 2.13 3.98 1.37
CA ILE A 110 1.50 3.91 2.68
C ILE A 110 0.97 2.50 2.88
N LEU A 111 1.35 1.84 3.96
CA LEU A 111 0.82 0.53 4.31
C LEU A 111 -0.67 0.63 4.66
N ILE A 112 -1.49 -0.19 4.01
CA ILE A 112 -2.85 -0.49 4.46
C ILE A 112 -2.77 -1.77 5.29
N LYS A 113 -3.17 -1.71 6.57
CA LYS A 113 -3.08 -2.85 7.51
C LYS A 113 -4.17 -3.90 7.24
N TYR A 114 -4.22 -4.37 6.01
CA TYR A 114 -4.99 -5.53 5.61
C TYR A 114 -4.22 -6.81 5.93
N ASN A 115 -4.86 -7.81 6.54
CA ASN A 115 -4.23 -9.10 6.91
C ASN A 115 -2.89 -8.91 7.64
N TYR A 116 -2.80 -7.94 8.55
CA TYR A 116 -1.53 -7.48 9.11
C TYR A 116 -1.32 -7.83 10.59
N GLU A 117 -2.32 -7.60 11.45
CA GLU A 117 -2.19 -7.85 12.90
C GLU A 117 -2.33 -9.35 13.22
N LYS A 118 -3.36 -9.99 12.68
CA LYS A 118 -3.55 -11.44 12.70
C LYS A 118 -3.44 -11.96 11.26
N VAL A 119 -2.23 -12.34 10.88
CA VAL A 119 -1.94 -12.77 9.51
C VAL A 119 -2.53 -14.14 9.24
N ILE A 120 -3.40 -14.24 8.24
CA ILE A 120 -3.93 -15.50 7.73
C ILE A 120 -3.23 -15.82 6.42
N LYS A 121 -2.60 -16.98 6.33
CA LYS A 121 -1.88 -17.46 5.14
C LYS A 121 -2.80 -17.49 3.92
N HIS A 122 -2.25 -17.18 2.73
CA HIS A 122 -2.97 -17.16 1.45
C HIS A 122 -4.09 -16.11 1.30
N LYS A 123 -4.38 -15.28 2.32
CA LYS A 123 -5.43 -14.24 2.25
C LYS A 123 -4.97 -12.90 1.68
N GLY A 124 -3.77 -12.84 1.14
CA GLY A 124 -3.21 -11.65 0.50
C GLY A 124 -2.25 -10.88 1.39
N SER A 125 -1.31 -10.19 0.75
CA SER A 125 -0.21 -9.45 1.36
C SER A 125 0.08 -8.16 0.61
N ALA A 126 0.96 -7.31 1.16
CA ALA A 126 1.53 -6.13 0.49
C ALA A 126 0.47 -5.19 -0.11
N ILE A 127 -0.57 -4.85 0.66
CA ILE A 127 -1.60 -3.89 0.23
C ILE A 127 -1.17 -2.48 0.64
N PHE A 128 -0.87 -1.66 -0.37
CA PHE A 128 -0.39 -0.28 -0.18
C PHE A 128 -1.25 0.73 -0.93
N LEU A 129 -1.20 2.00 -0.49
CA LEU A 129 -1.38 3.15 -1.37
C LEU A 129 -0.02 3.43 -2.00
N HIS A 130 0.09 3.52 -3.33
CA HIS A 130 1.34 3.80 -4.04
C HIS A 130 1.16 4.76 -5.22
N LEU A 131 2.24 5.07 -5.95
CA LEU A 131 2.19 6.04 -7.04
C LEU A 131 1.75 5.42 -8.36
N THR A 132 1.06 6.25 -9.17
CA THR A 132 0.77 5.99 -10.59
C THR A 132 0.99 7.26 -11.42
N LYS A 133 1.21 7.10 -12.71
CA LYS A 133 1.22 8.20 -13.70
C LYS A 133 -0.03 8.17 -14.60
N ASN A 134 -0.48 6.98 -14.97
CA ASN A 134 -1.53 6.75 -15.97
C ASN A 134 -2.75 5.98 -15.43
N TYR A 135 -2.81 5.74 -14.10
CA TYR A 135 -3.89 4.97 -13.44
C TYR A 135 -4.09 3.56 -13.99
N SER A 136 -3.06 2.91 -14.52
CA SER A 136 -3.11 1.50 -14.84
C SER A 136 -3.51 0.67 -13.61
N SER A 137 -4.27 -0.40 -13.83
CA SER A 137 -4.73 -1.29 -12.76
C SER A 137 -3.55 -1.94 -12.03
N THR A 138 -3.77 -2.28 -10.75
CA THR A 138 -2.76 -2.86 -9.87
C THR A 138 -2.97 -4.37 -9.68
N LYS A 139 -2.10 -4.99 -8.90
CA LYS A 139 -2.27 -6.38 -8.43
C LYS A 139 -3.13 -6.50 -7.15
N GLY A 140 -3.68 -5.37 -6.65
CA GLY A 140 -4.51 -5.33 -5.45
C GLY A 140 -4.30 -4.07 -4.61
N CYS A 141 -3.21 -3.36 -4.80
CA CYS A 141 -2.95 -2.06 -4.19
C CYS A 141 -3.88 -0.97 -4.74
N ILE A 142 -3.84 0.20 -4.14
CA ILE A 142 -4.54 1.39 -4.61
C ILE A 142 -3.48 2.41 -5.04
N ALA A 143 -3.61 2.99 -6.23
CA ALA A 143 -2.62 3.90 -6.76
C ALA A 143 -3.19 5.29 -7.03
N LEU A 144 -2.41 6.32 -6.66
CA LEU A 144 -2.70 7.74 -6.87
C LEU A 144 -1.54 8.44 -7.57
N GLN A 145 -1.79 9.58 -8.19
CA GLN A 145 -0.71 10.46 -8.64
C GLN A 145 0.06 11.01 -7.44
N LYS A 146 1.35 11.30 -7.63
CA LYS A 146 2.25 11.79 -6.58
C LYS A 146 1.70 13.03 -5.87
N LYS A 147 1.20 14.02 -6.64
CA LYS A 147 0.61 15.25 -6.10
C LYS A 147 -0.54 14.96 -5.14
N ASP A 148 -1.44 14.06 -5.53
CA ASP A 148 -2.65 13.72 -4.77
C ASP A 148 -2.29 12.95 -3.49
N LEU A 149 -1.36 11.99 -3.58
CA LEU A 149 -0.89 11.25 -2.42
C LEU A 149 -0.17 12.15 -1.41
N LEU A 150 0.62 13.14 -1.87
CA LEU A 150 1.27 14.13 -1.01
C LEU A 150 0.27 15.06 -0.31
N ILE A 151 -0.82 15.47 -0.99
CA ILE A 151 -1.92 16.23 -0.37
C ILE A 151 -2.58 15.37 0.71
N LEU A 152 -2.97 14.15 0.37
CA LEU A 152 -3.60 13.21 1.30
C LEU A 152 -2.75 13.00 2.57
N LEU A 153 -1.42 12.85 2.43
CA LEU A 153 -0.51 12.66 3.56
C LEU A 153 -0.46 13.82 4.54
N LYS A 154 -0.69 15.07 4.07
CA LYS A 154 -0.70 16.26 4.93
C LYS A 154 -1.94 16.32 5.83
N ILE A 155 -3.06 15.78 5.37
CA ILE A 155 -4.38 15.92 6.01
C ILE A 155 -4.78 14.70 6.84
N ILE A 156 -4.24 13.50 6.57
CA ILE A 156 -4.51 12.30 7.37
C ILE A 156 -3.70 12.26 8.67
N ASN A 157 -4.14 11.44 9.62
CA ASN A 157 -3.49 11.25 10.91
C ASN A 157 -3.53 9.78 11.37
N LYS A 158 -2.97 9.49 12.55
CA LYS A 158 -2.89 8.13 13.11
C LYS A 158 -4.24 7.45 13.36
N LYS A 159 -5.33 8.22 13.50
CA LYS A 159 -6.70 7.72 13.69
C LYS A 159 -7.43 7.49 12.36
N THR A 160 -6.89 7.99 11.25
CA THR A 160 -7.50 7.85 9.93
C THR A 160 -7.55 6.37 9.54
N LYS A 161 -8.73 5.94 9.11
CA LYS A 161 -8.97 4.60 8.53
C LYS A 161 -9.21 4.72 7.03
N ILE A 162 -9.12 3.61 6.33
CA ILE A 162 -9.50 3.49 4.92
C ILE A 162 -10.63 2.45 4.80
N LYS A 163 -11.76 2.87 4.20
CA LYS A 163 -12.89 2.02 3.86
C LYS A 163 -12.88 1.73 2.37
N ILE A 164 -12.81 0.47 2.02
CA ILE A 164 -12.86 -0.02 0.64
C ILE A 164 -14.22 -0.71 0.47
N LYS A 165 -15.06 -0.16 -0.41
CA LYS A 165 -16.46 -0.60 -0.62
C LYS A 165 -16.56 -1.78 -1.58
#